data_0c12975e3dac1739626e4ed9721e7ff3
#
_entry.id   0c12975e3dac1739626e4ed9721e7ff3
#
_cell.length_a   1.000
_cell.length_b   1.000
_cell.length_c   1.000
_cell.angle_alpha   90.00
_cell.angle_beta   90.00
_cell.angle_gamma   90.00
#
_symmetry.space_group_name_H-M   'P 1'
#
loop_
_entity.id
_entity.type
_entity.pdbx_description
1 polymer ?
#
loop_
_entity_poly.entity_id
_entity_poly.type
_entity_poly.pdbx_seq_one_letter_code
_entity_poly.pdbx_strand_id
1 'polypeptide(L)'
;MTLANDPIVIVSAVRTPMGGLQGDLKSLTAPQLGAAAIRAAVERAGVAPDSVEQVLFGCVLPAGLGQAPARQAALGAGLSKSTTCTTLN
;
A
#
# COMPACT_ATOMS: atom_id res chain seq x y z
N MET A 1 -1.64 10.01 29.64
CA MET A 1 -2.33 10.08 28.34
C MET A 1 -3.51 9.15 28.33
N THR A 2 -4.62 9.61 27.85
CA THR A 2 -5.78 8.76 27.66
C THR A 2 -6.03 8.56 26.17
N LEU A 3 -6.31 7.34 25.74
CA LEU A 3 -6.66 7.03 24.38
C LEU A 3 -8.17 7.09 24.12
N ALA A 4 -8.95 7.37 25.16
CA ALA A 4 -10.40 7.42 25.04
C ALA A 4 -10.87 8.53 24.10
N ASN A 5 -10.15 9.67 24.05
CA ASN A 5 -10.52 10.82 23.24
C ASN A 5 -9.80 10.87 21.89
N ASP A 6 -8.79 10.05 21.72
CA ASP A 6 -8.00 10.01 20.47
C ASP A 6 -7.41 8.62 20.28
N PRO A 7 -8.27 7.63 20.08
CA PRO A 7 -7.81 6.25 19.96
C PRO A 7 -7.10 6.03 18.63
N ILE A 8 -6.08 5.16 18.66
CA ILE A 8 -5.46 4.66 17.45
C ILE A 8 -6.21 3.41 17.05
N VAL A 9 -6.71 3.38 15.82
CA VAL A 9 -7.57 2.30 15.35
C VAL A 9 -7.12 1.80 13.99
N ILE A 10 -7.53 0.57 13.66
CA ILE A 10 -7.40 0.02 12.30
C ILE A 10 -8.76 0.18 11.64
N VAL A 11 -8.80 0.91 10.53
CA VAL A 11 -10.07 1.20 9.84
C VAL A 11 -10.30 0.32 8.62
N SER A 12 -9.30 -0.41 8.15
CA SER A 12 -9.43 -1.31 7.01
C SER A 12 -8.28 -2.30 7.01
N ALA A 13 -8.52 -3.48 6.46
CA ALA A 13 -7.48 -4.49 6.26
C ALA A 13 -7.84 -5.29 5.02
N VAL A 14 -6.90 -5.40 4.09
CA VAL A 14 -7.12 -6.10 2.83
C VAL A 14 -5.87 -6.84 2.41
N ARG A 15 -6.03 -7.74 1.46
CA ARG A 15 -4.91 -8.39 0.78
C ARG A 15 -5.34 -8.75 -0.64
N THR A 16 -4.35 -9.01 -1.49
CA THR A 16 -4.62 -9.66 -2.78
C THR A 16 -4.80 -11.16 -2.55
N PRO A 17 -5.37 -11.89 -3.51
CA PRO A 17 -5.30 -13.35 -3.48
C PRO A 17 -3.85 -13.81 -3.40
N MET A 18 -3.62 -14.98 -2.82
CA MET A 18 -2.30 -15.59 -2.81
C MET A 18 -2.08 -16.35 -4.11
N GLY A 19 -0.92 -16.16 -4.71
CA GLY A 19 -0.55 -16.86 -5.92
C GLY A 19 0.64 -17.78 -5.69
N GLY A 20 0.80 -18.77 -6.54
CA GLY A 20 1.99 -19.61 -6.54
C GLY A 20 3.12 -18.98 -7.33
N LEU A 21 4.32 -19.52 -7.19
CA LEU A 21 5.48 -19.08 -7.96
C LEU A 21 5.18 -19.19 -9.45
N GLN A 22 5.35 -18.08 -10.18
CA GLN A 22 5.04 -18.01 -11.62
C GLN A 22 3.61 -18.43 -11.95
N GLY A 23 2.71 -18.26 -10.99
CA GLY A 23 1.30 -18.62 -11.14
C GLY A 23 0.43 -17.50 -11.64
N ASP A 24 -0.79 -17.38 -11.10
CA ASP A 24 -1.84 -16.50 -11.61
C ASP A 24 -1.47 -15.01 -11.56
N LEU A 25 -0.58 -14.61 -10.64
CA LEU A 25 -0.18 -13.21 -10.48
C LEU A 25 1.15 -12.89 -11.16
N LYS A 26 1.71 -13.79 -11.94
CA LYS A 26 3.06 -13.63 -12.52
C LYS A 26 3.21 -12.43 -13.43
N SER A 27 2.12 -11.96 -14.04
CA SER A 27 2.15 -10.83 -14.97
C SER A 27 2.15 -9.48 -14.26
N LEU A 28 2.00 -9.46 -12.93
CA LEU A 28 1.92 -8.24 -12.15
C LEU A 28 3.22 -8.01 -11.38
N THR A 29 3.66 -6.75 -11.33
CA THR A 29 4.80 -6.38 -10.51
C THR A 29 4.36 -6.19 -9.06
N ALA A 30 5.32 -6.21 -8.14
CA ALA A 30 5.02 -5.94 -6.73
C ALA A 30 4.35 -4.57 -6.53
N PRO A 31 4.84 -3.47 -7.16
CA PRO A 31 4.12 -2.20 -7.05
C PRO A 31 2.69 -2.24 -7.56
N GLN A 32 2.40 -3.00 -8.61
CA GLN A 32 1.03 -3.13 -9.11
C GLN A 32 0.14 -3.87 -8.11
N LEU A 33 0.64 -4.94 -7.50
CA LEU A 33 -0.09 -5.65 -6.45
C LEU A 33 -0.31 -4.75 -5.24
N GLY A 34 0.73 -3.99 -4.85
CA GLY A 34 0.63 -3.04 -3.76
C GLY A 34 -0.38 -1.95 -4.03
N ALA A 35 -0.42 -1.43 -5.26
CA ALA A 35 -1.39 -0.40 -5.64
C ALA A 35 -2.82 -0.91 -5.51
N ALA A 36 -3.08 -2.15 -5.93
CA ALA A 36 -4.41 -2.75 -5.81
C ALA A 36 -4.82 -2.86 -4.34
N ALA A 37 -3.91 -3.31 -3.48
CA ALA A 37 -4.20 -3.44 -2.05
C ALA A 37 -4.43 -2.08 -1.39
N ILE A 38 -3.59 -1.08 -1.69
CA ILE A 38 -3.74 0.26 -1.14
C ILE A 38 -5.07 0.87 -1.56
N ARG A 39 -5.41 0.78 -2.84
CA ARG A 39 -6.67 1.32 -3.35
C ARG A 39 -7.86 0.71 -2.64
N ALA A 40 -7.89 -0.60 -2.52
CA ALA A 40 -8.98 -1.30 -1.85
C ALA A 40 -9.05 -0.93 -0.36
N ALA A 41 -7.91 -0.82 0.31
CA ALA A 41 -7.88 -0.45 1.72
C ALA A 41 -8.46 0.95 1.95
N VAL A 42 -8.06 1.91 1.12
CA VAL A 42 -8.54 3.29 1.22
C VAL A 42 -10.03 3.37 0.92
N GLU A 43 -10.50 2.69 -0.12
CA GLU A 43 -11.92 2.66 -0.47
C GLU A 43 -12.77 2.06 0.66
N ARG A 44 -12.34 0.94 1.22
CA ARG A 44 -13.08 0.28 2.30
C ARG A 44 -13.06 1.08 3.59
N ALA A 45 -11.99 1.83 3.82
CA ALA A 45 -11.90 2.71 4.98
C ALA A 45 -12.84 3.92 4.87
N GLY A 46 -13.23 4.26 3.64
CA GLY A 46 -14.09 5.43 3.42
C GLY A 46 -13.39 6.75 3.59
N VAL A 47 -12.06 6.79 3.46
CA VAL A 47 -11.28 8.02 3.59
C VAL A 47 -10.86 8.52 2.22
N ALA A 48 -10.63 9.84 2.12
CA ALA A 48 -10.15 10.42 0.87
C ALA A 48 -8.68 10.00 0.64
N PRO A 49 -8.30 9.68 -0.60
CA PRO A 49 -6.90 9.34 -0.89
C PRO A 49 -5.90 10.41 -0.43
N ASP A 50 -6.28 11.68 -0.49
CA ASP A 50 -5.42 12.79 -0.10
C ASP A 50 -5.22 12.89 1.42
N SER A 51 -6.03 12.18 2.20
CA SER A 51 -5.91 12.16 3.66
C SER A 51 -4.85 11.20 4.16
N VAL A 52 -4.30 10.35 3.29
CA VAL A 52 -3.24 9.41 3.65
C VAL A 52 -1.92 10.16 3.76
N GLU A 53 -1.36 10.22 4.95
CA GLU A 53 -0.14 10.96 5.21
C GLU A 53 1.11 10.15 4.96
N GLN A 54 1.05 8.84 5.20
CA GLN A 54 2.23 8.01 5.19
C GLN A 54 1.93 6.61 4.68
N VAL A 55 2.82 6.09 3.85
CA VAL A 55 2.78 4.71 3.37
C VAL A 55 4.07 4.01 3.77
N LEU A 56 3.95 2.89 4.45
CA LEU A 56 5.07 2.02 4.79
C LEU A 56 4.80 0.68 4.12
N PHE A 57 5.68 0.28 3.22
CA PHE A 57 5.46 -0.94 2.43
C PHE A 57 6.71 -1.80 2.43
N GLY A 58 6.54 -3.07 2.76
CA GLY A 58 7.62 -4.03 2.71
C GLY A 58 7.90 -4.54 1.31
N CYS A 59 9.16 -4.67 0.96
CA CYS A 59 9.58 -5.29 -0.30
C CYS A 59 10.92 -6.00 -0.07
N VAL A 60 10.89 -7.31 -0.04
CA VAL A 60 12.09 -8.11 0.23
C VAL A 60 12.94 -8.28 -1.02
N LEU A 61 12.31 -8.35 -2.19
CA LEU A 61 12.98 -8.59 -3.47
C LEU A 61 12.76 -7.42 -4.43
N PRO A 62 13.46 -6.29 -4.24
CA PRO A 62 13.21 -5.09 -5.03
C PRO A 62 13.91 -5.08 -6.40
N ALA A 63 14.75 -6.07 -6.70
CA ALA A 63 15.51 -6.08 -7.95
C ALA A 63 14.58 -6.01 -9.15
N GLY A 64 14.90 -5.12 -10.09
CA GLY A 64 14.14 -4.97 -11.33
C GLY A 64 12.83 -4.21 -11.20
N LEU A 65 12.49 -3.72 -10.01
CA LEU A 65 11.23 -2.99 -9.79
C LEU A 65 11.34 -1.48 -10.01
N GLY A 66 12.54 -0.97 -10.25
CA GLY A 66 12.77 0.47 -10.33
C GLY A 66 12.94 1.08 -8.94
N GLN A 67 12.80 2.39 -8.86
CA GLN A 67 13.02 3.11 -7.61
C GLN A 67 11.77 3.15 -6.75
N ALA A 68 11.97 3.10 -5.44
CA ALA A 68 10.93 3.37 -4.45
C ALA A 68 9.64 2.60 -4.72
N PRO A 69 9.64 1.26 -4.60
CA PRO A 69 8.43 0.48 -4.84
C PRO A 69 7.21 0.94 -4.05
N ALA A 70 7.38 1.36 -2.80
CA ALA A 70 6.27 1.87 -1.99
C ALA A 70 5.64 3.10 -2.64
N ARG A 71 6.47 4.02 -3.16
CA ARG A 71 5.96 5.22 -3.83
C ARG A 71 5.26 4.88 -5.13
N GLN A 72 5.82 3.94 -5.91
CA GLN A 72 5.15 3.47 -7.12
C GLN A 72 3.76 2.91 -6.80
N ALA A 73 3.66 2.10 -5.75
CA ALA A 73 2.38 1.54 -5.33
C ALA A 73 1.41 2.63 -4.87
N ALA A 74 1.89 3.59 -4.08
CA ALA A 74 1.06 4.69 -3.58
C ALA A 74 0.51 5.54 -4.73
N LEU A 75 1.37 5.95 -5.65
CA LEU A 75 0.94 6.74 -6.80
C LEU A 75 0.03 5.95 -7.72
N GLY A 76 0.33 4.66 -7.94
CA GLY A 76 -0.52 3.79 -8.73
C GLY A 76 -1.90 3.59 -8.13
N ALA A 77 -2.03 3.70 -6.82
CA ALA A 77 -3.31 3.61 -6.12
C ALA A 77 -4.08 4.93 -6.12
N GLY A 78 -3.48 6.01 -6.59
CA GLY A 78 -4.14 7.31 -6.65
C GLY A 78 -3.94 8.18 -5.42
N LEU A 79 -2.96 7.88 -4.58
CA LEU A 79 -2.66 8.71 -3.42
C LEU A 79 -1.99 10.01 -3.84
N SER A 80 -1.98 10.99 -2.93
CA SER A 80 -1.37 12.29 -3.18
C SER A 80 0.14 12.18 -3.38
N LYS A 81 0.69 13.03 -4.24
CA LYS A 81 2.13 13.15 -4.43
C LYS A 81 2.85 13.60 -3.16
N SER A 82 2.14 14.23 -2.23
CA SER A 82 2.71 14.69 -0.96
C SER A 82 2.77 13.60 0.10
N THR A 83 2.18 12.43 -0.16
CA THR A 83 2.23 11.32 0.79
C THR A 83 3.67 10.82 0.94
N THR A 84 4.12 10.70 2.18
CA THR A 84 5.45 10.17 2.48
C THR A 84 5.45 8.66 2.30
N CYS A 85 6.37 8.13 1.51
CA CYS A 85 6.43 6.70 1.20
C CYS A 85 7.78 6.13 1.60
N THR A 86 7.76 5.03 2.32
CA THR A 86 8.96 4.32 2.76
C THR A 86 8.88 2.87 2.34
N THR A 87 9.91 2.42 1.62
CA THR A 87 10.05 1.01 1.27
C THR A 87 10.94 0.34 2.30
N LEU A 88 10.45 -0.75 2.89
CA LEU A 88 11.15 -1.49 3.93
C LEU A 88 11.55 -2.86 3.40
N ASN A 89 12.73 -3.30 3.77
CA ASN A 89 13.19 -4.64 3.37
C ASN A 89 12.74 -5.70 4.37
#